data_ca09e19c4765ad6eb31267d4be10a30b
#
_entry.id   ca09e19c4765ad6eb31267d4be10a30b
#
_cell.length_a   1.000
_cell.length_b   1.000
_cell.length_c   1.000
_cell.angle_alpha   90.00
_cell.angle_beta   90.00
_cell.angle_gamma   90.00
#
_symmetry.space_group_name_H-M   'P 1'
#
loop_
_entity.id
_entity.type
_entity.pdbx_description
1 polymer ?
#
loop_
_entity_poly.entity_id
_entity_poly.type
_entity_poly.pdbx_seq_one_letter_code
_entity_poly.pdbx_strand_id
1 'polypeptide(L)'
;MNDTAAAILKATAALRDGTERLQFGDPVHFTYNPLTYAWAPHEQYVRAYGNGEKSHFFLGMNPGPFGMAQKGVPFGEVDAVVNWLHIRGEVGRPEHTHPKRPVEGFGCPRSEVS
;
A
#
# COMPACT_ATOMS: atom_id res chain seq x y z
N MET A 1 -15.00 -7.25 -19.03
CA MET A 1 -14.56 -7.08 -17.65
C MET A 1 -13.39 -7.99 -17.37
N ASN A 2 -12.38 -7.49 -16.74
CA ASN A 2 -11.18 -8.27 -16.48
C ASN A 2 -11.21 -8.85 -15.07
N ASP A 3 -11.20 -10.17 -14.96
CA ASP A 3 -11.28 -10.85 -13.68
C ASP A 3 -9.96 -10.89 -12.92
N THR A 4 -8.84 -10.53 -13.57
CA THR A 4 -7.53 -10.54 -12.95
C THR A 4 -7.46 -9.53 -11.80
N ALA A 5 -7.92 -8.32 -12.03
CA ALA A 5 -7.95 -7.30 -10.96
C ALA A 5 -8.81 -7.76 -9.79
N ALA A 6 -9.97 -8.35 -10.05
CA ALA A 6 -10.84 -8.87 -9.00
C ALA A 6 -10.16 -9.97 -8.20
N ALA A 7 -9.45 -10.87 -8.87
CA ALA A 7 -8.71 -11.95 -8.22
C ALA A 7 -7.58 -11.41 -7.34
N ILE A 8 -6.85 -10.41 -7.82
CA ILE A 8 -5.78 -9.76 -7.04
C ILE A 8 -6.38 -9.08 -5.80
N LEU A 9 -7.49 -8.36 -5.96
CA LEU A 9 -8.15 -7.70 -4.84
C LEU A 9 -8.65 -8.68 -3.80
N LYS A 10 -9.18 -9.83 -4.24
CA LYS A 10 -9.60 -10.87 -3.31
C LYS A 10 -8.41 -11.42 -2.53
N ALA A 11 -7.29 -11.67 -3.20
CA ALA A 11 -6.07 -12.15 -2.56
C ALA A 11 -5.50 -11.13 -1.57
N THR A 12 -5.45 -9.85 -1.96
CA THR A 12 -4.91 -8.81 -1.10
C THR A 12 -5.82 -8.48 0.07
N ALA A 13 -7.14 -8.62 -0.10
CA ALA A 13 -8.08 -8.49 1.03
C ALA A 13 -7.86 -9.61 2.05
N ALA A 14 -7.65 -10.83 1.58
CA ALA A 14 -7.34 -11.95 2.48
C ALA A 14 -6.00 -11.74 3.19
N LEU A 15 -4.99 -11.23 2.49
CA LEU A 15 -3.70 -10.86 3.08
C LEU A 15 -3.86 -9.77 4.13
N ARG A 16 -4.62 -8.73 3.83
CA ARG A 16 -4.94 -7.65 4.78
C ARG A 16 -5.52 -8.22 6.07
N ASP A 17 -6.55 -9.03 5.95
CA ASP A 17 -7.28 -9.55 7.11
C ASP A 17 -6.43 -10.55 7.89
N GLY A 18 -5.65 -11.37 7.21
CA GLY A 18 -4.75 -12.34 7.84
C GLY A 18 -3.61 -11.68 8.60
N THR A 19 -2.98 -10.68 8.00
CA THR A 19 -1.86 -9.98 8.64
C THR A 19 -2.31 -9.06 9.77
N GLU A 20 -3.55 -8.55 9.70
CA GLU A 20 -4.09 -7.70 10.76
C GLU A 20 -4.20 -8.45 12.10
N ARG A 21 -4.34 -9.76 12.06
CA ARG A 21 -4.45 -10.59 13.25
C ARG A 21 -3.10 -11.00 13.86
N LEU A 22 -1.99 -10.71 13.19
CA LEU A 22 -0.67 -11.05 13.69
C LEU A 22 -0.31 -10.16 14.87
N GLN A 23 0.34 -10.77 15.86
CA GLN A 23 0.83 -10.06 17.04
C GLN A 23 2.33 -10.30 17.19
N PHE A 24 3.04 -9.27 17.59
CA PHE A 24 4.49 -9.31 17.72
C PHE A 24 4.90 -8.88 19.12
N GLY A 25 5.90 -9.57 19.68
CA GLY A 25 6.47 -9.21 20.96
C GLY A 25 7.67 -8.27 20.82
N ASP A 26 8.29 -7.91 21.94
CA ASP A 26 9.47 -7.08 21.96
C ASP A 26 10.57 -7.64 21.03
N PRO A 27 11.29 -6.78 20.32
CA PRO A 27 11.33 -5.31 20.41
C PRO A 27 10.37 -4.60 19.44
N VAL A 28 9.38 -5.29 18.87
CA VAL A 28 8.44 -4.71 17.92
C VAL A 28 7.35 -3.97 18.69
N HIS A 29 7.32 -2.64 18.60
CA HIS A 29 6.35 -1.81 19.29
C HIS A 29 5.32 -1.18 18.35
N PHE A 30 5.64 -1.08 17.07
CA PHE A 30 4.75 -0.48 16.07
C PHE A 30 4.66 -1.38 14.86
N THR A 31 3.44 -1.63 14.40
CA THR A 31 3.19 -2.39 13.17
C THR A 31 2.20 -1.62 12.31
N TYR A 32 2.44 -1.61 11.01
CA TYR A 32 1.57 -0.94 10.04
C TYR A 32 1.07 -1.95 9.03
N ASN A 33 -0.23 -1.88 8.73
CA ASN A 33 -0.81 -2.65 7.65
C ASN A 33 -1.39 -1.68 6.61
N PRO A 34 -0.61 -1.31 5.59
CA PRO A 34 -1.08 -0.36 4.57
C PRO A 34 -2.33 -0.82 3.84
N LEU A 35 -2.56 -2.12 3.76
CA LEU A 35 -3.77 -2.64 3.14
C LEU A 35 -5.02 -2.29 3.94
N THR A 36 -4.89 -2.04 5.24
CA THR A 36 -6.01 -1.63 6.08
C THR A 36 -6.30 -0.14 5.92
N TYR A 37 -5.33 0.72 6.25
CA TYR A 37 -5.59 2.16 6.27
C TYR A 37 -5.49 2.82 4.88
N ALA A 38 -4.84 2.19 3.93
CA ALA A 38 -4.66 2.73 2.57
C ALA A 38 -5.32 1.82 1.51
N TRP A 39 -6.41 1.15 1.87
CA TRP A 39 -7.09 0.25 0.93
C TRP A 39 -7.64 0.99 -0.29
N ALA A 40 -8.21 2.18 -0.11
CA ALA A 40 -8.83 2.89 -1.22
C ALA A 40 -7.88 3.17 -2.38
N PRO A 41 -6.69 3.78 -2.18
CA PRO A 41 -5.76 3.94 -3.28
C PRO A 41 -5.17 2.62 -3.77
N HIS A 42 -4.99 1.62 -2.89
CA HIS A 42 -4.55 0.29 -3.30
C HIS A 42 -5.55 -0.34 -4.27
N GLU A 43 -6.82 -0.31 -3.92
CA GLU A 43 -7.88 -0.84 -4.77
C GLU A 43 -7.91 -0.13 -6.11
N GLN A 44 -7.81 1.18 -6.11
CA GLN A 44 -7.79 1.96 -7.34
C GLN A 44 -6.60 1.59 -8.23
N TYR A 45 -5.42 1.41 -7.63
CA TYR A 45 -4.23 0.98 -8.36
C TYR A 45 -4.44 -0.38 -9.01
N VAL A 46 -4.96 -1.35 -8.26
CA VAL A 46 -5.17 -2.70 -8.81
C VAL A 46 -6.21 -2.67 -9.93
N ARG A 47 -7.30 -1.93 -9.76
CA ARG A 47 -8.34 -1.84 -10.79
C ARG A 47 -7.82 -1.17 -12.07
N ALA A 48 -6.97 -0.16 -11.94
CA ALA A 48 -6.43 0.55 -13.09
C ALA A 48 -5.33 -0.23 -13.81
N TYR A 49 -4.46 -0.91 -13.06
CA TYR A 49 -3.24 -1.49 -13.62
C TYR A 49 -3.09 -2.99 -13.44
N GLY A 50 -3.94 -3.62 -12.65
CA GLY A 50 -3.88 -5.05 -12.40
C GLY A 50 -4.60 -5.91 -13.42
N ASN A 51 -5.11 -5.31 -14.49
CA ASN A 51 -5.87 -6.02 -15.50
C ASN A 51 -4.95 -6.65 -16.56
N GLY A 52 -5.41 -7.79 -17.08
CA GLY A 52 -4.73 -8.43 -18.19
C GLY A 52 -3.51 -9.24 -17.78
N GLU A 53 -2.94 -9.89 -18.78
CA GLU A 53 -1.75 -10.70 -18.63
C GLU A 53 -0.52 -9.79 -18.58
N LYS A 54 0.41 -10.10 -17.69
CA LYS A 54 1.66 -9.34 -17.55
C LYS A 54 2.84 -10.24 -17.85
N SER A 55 3.81 -9.70 -18.60
CA SER A 55 5.01 -10.43 -18.94
C SER A 55 6.12 -10.27 -17.89
N HIS A 56 6.02 -9.27 -17.03
CA HIS A 56 7.04 -8.97 -16.01
C HIS A 56 6.38 -8.74 -14.66
N PHE A 57 7.04 -9.21 -13.61
CA PHE A 57 6.60 -9.03 -12.24
C PHE A 57 7.77 -8.50 -11.41
N PHE A 58 7.56 -7.34 -10.77
CA PHE A 58 8.55 -6.76 -9.88
C PHE A 58 8.19 -7.08 -8.44
N LEU A 59 9.07 -7.74 -7.73
CA LEU A 59 8.86 -8.10 -6.33
C LEU A 59 9.77 -7.27 -5.43
N GLY A 60 9.18 -6.47 -4.56
CA GLY A 60 9.91 -5.75 -3.53
C GLY A 60 10.02 -6.56 -2.25
N MET A 61 11.03 -6.24 -1.44
CA MET A 61 11.28 -6.95 -0.19
C MET A 61 10.27 -6.60 0.91
N ASN A 62 9.86 -5.34 0.96
CA ASN A 62 8.96 -4.84 1.99
C ASN A 62 8.34 -3.52 1.55
N PRO A 63 7.23 -3.09 2.18
CA PRO A 63 6.65 -1.79 1.90
C PRO A 63 7.62 -0.66 2.25
N GLY A 64 7.84 0.25 1.32
CA GLY A 64 8.69 1.41 1.56
C GLY A 64 8.04 2.42 2.51
N PRO A 65 8.80 3.03 3.43
CA PRO A 65 8.23 3.92 4.44
C PRO A 65 7.65 5.22 3.87
N PHE A 66 8.12 5.67 2.71
CA PHE A 66 7.65 6.89 2.07
C PHE A 66 6.80 6.63 0.81
N GLY A 67 6.64 5.38 0.46
CA GLY A 67 5.88 4.94 -0.70
C GLY A 67 4.67 4.12 -0.31
N MET A 68 4.79 2.80 -0.41
CA MET A 68 3.66 1.91 -0.15
C MET A 68 3.10 2.04 1.26
N ALA A 69 3.94 2.26 2.28
CA ALA A 69 3.47 2.42 3.64
C ALA A 69 2.59 3.66 3.81
N GLN A 70 2.71 4.65 2.92
CA GLN A 70 1.90 5.87 2.99
C GLN A 70 0.54 5.72 2.31
N LYS A 71 0.47 4.99 1.20
CA LYS A 71 -0.77 5.00 0.40
C LYS A 71 -1.10 3.69 -0.30
N GLY A 72 -0.43 2.59 0.04
CA GLY A 72 -0.82 1.26 -0.43
C GLY A 72 -0.49 0.94 -1.88
N VAL A 73 0.25 1.78 -2.57
CA VAL A 73 0.66 1.53 -3.95
C VAL A 73 2.11 1.03 -3.96
N PRO A 74 2.36 -0.20 -4.43
CA PRO A 74 3.72 -0.74 -4.47
C PRO A 74 4.67 0.15 -5.25
N PHE A 75 5.87 0.36 -4.72
CA PHE A 75 6.92 1.21 -5.32
C PHE A 75 6.51 2.66 -5.57
N GLY A 76 5.41 3.11 -4.95
CA GLY A 76 4.81 4.38 -5.32
C GLY A 76 5.09 5.51 -4.33
N GLU A 77 5.99 6.42 -4.67
CA GLU A 77 6.05 7.68 -3.95
C GLU A 77 4.84 8.56 -4.32
N VAL A 78 4.51 9.53 -3.48
CA VAL A 78 3.28 10.31 -3.66
C VAL A 78 3.22 11.01 -5.01
N ASP A 79 4.30 11.67 -5.41
CA ASP A 79 4.32 12.41 -6.68
C ASP A 79 4.04 11.51 -7.88
N ALA A 80 4.73 10.36 -7.96
CA ALA A 80 4.53 9.41 -9.06
C ALA A 80 3.11 8.84 -9.07
N VAL A 81 2.55 8.54 -7.90
CA VAL A 81 1.21 7.98 -7.79
C VAL A 81 0.15 8.99 -8.22
N VAL A 82 0.27 10.23 -7.78
CA VAL A 82 -0.71 11.26 -8.07
C VAL A 82 -0.58 11.78 -9.51
N ASN A 83 0.63 12.14 -9.93
CA ASN A 83 0.85 12.86 -11.16
C ASN A 83 1.10 11.97 -12.38
N TRP A 84 1.59 10.77 -12.17
CA TRP A 84 1.83 9.84 -13.27
C TRP A 84 0.79 8.73 -13.34
N LEU A 85 0.53 8.05 -12.21
CA LEU A 85 -0.46 6.96 -12.20
C LEU A 85 -1.90 7.49 -12.07
N HIS A 86 -2.08 8.74 -11.68
CA HIS A 86 -3.39 9.39 -11.50
C HIS A 86 -4.27 8.65 -10.49
N ILE A 87 -3.67 8.27 -9.36
CA ILE A 87 -4.36 7.57 -8.29
C ILE A 87 -4.47 8.49 -7.09
N ARG A 88 -5.68 8.59 -6.54
CA ARG A 88 -5.97 9.29 -5.28
C ARG A 88 -6.99 8.48 -4.51
N GLY A 89 -7.08 8.73 -3.22
CA GLY A 89 -8.05 8.07 -2.37
C GLY A 89 -7.83 8.47 -0.94
N GLU A 90 -8.81 8.17 -0.10
CA GLU A 90 -8.66 8.41 1.32
C GLU A 90 -7.69 7.42 1.93
N VAL A 91 -6.79 7.94 2.74
CA VAL A 91 -5.84 7.15 3.52
C VAL A 91 -6.13 7.41 4.99
N GLY A 92 -6.44 6.35 5.73
CA GLY A 92 -6.62 6.42 7.18
C GLY A 92 -5.29 6.51 7.90
N ARG A 93 -5.33 6.21 9.19
CA ARG A 93 -4.14 6.17 10.03
C ARG A 93 -4.12 4.87 10.81
N PRO A 94 -2.94 4.28 11.05
CA PRO A 94 -2.84 3.19 12.01
C PRO A 94 -3.19 3.71 13.41
N GLU A 95 -3.63 2.82 14.28
CA GLU A 95 -4.01 3.18 15.63
C GLU A 95 -2.85 3.79 16.42
N HIS A 96 -1.65 3.23 16.21
CA HIS A 96 -0.42 3.71 16.85
C HIS A 96 0.62 3.99 15.79
N THR A 97 1.17 5.22 15.77
CA THR A 97 2.20 5.61 14.81
C THR A 97 3.53 5.90 15.50
N HIS A 98 4.60 5.48 14.87
CA HIS A 98 5.95 5.77 15.34
C HIS A 98 6.30 7.23 14.99
N PRO A 99 6.87 8.01 15.93
CA PRO A 99 7.20 9.43 15.67
C PRO A 99 8.14 9.64 14.48
N LYS A 100 9.05 8.70 14.22
CA LYS A 100 10.00 8.79 13.10
C LYS A 100 9.48 8.17 11.80
N ARG A 101 8.30 7.56 11.83
CA ARG A 101 7.69 6.92 10.67
C ARG A 101 6.20 7.21 10.64
N PRO A 102 5.81 8.50 10.59
CA PRO A 102 4.38 8.83 10.58
C PRO A 102 3.75 8.40 9.26
N VAL A 103 2.47 8.06 9.31
CA VAL A 103 1.68 7.81 8.13
C VAL A 103 0.97 9.10 7.74
N GLU A 104 1.46 9.74 6.70
CA GLU A 104 0.96 11.04 6.23
C GLU A 104 0.08 10.90 4.97
N GLY A 105 0.00 9.69 4.40
CA GLY A 105 -0.77 9.45 3.19
C GLY A 105 -0.27 10.28 2.03
N PHE A 106 -1.19 10.91 1.32
CA PHE A 106 -0.83 11.77 0.19
C PHE A 106 -0.17 13.09 0.60
N GLY A 107 -0.08 13.36 1.88
CA GLY A 107 0.66 14.52 2.40
C GLY A 107 2.15 14.26 2.61
N CYS A 108 2.62 13.04 2.37
CA CYS A 108 4.02 12.72 2.58
C CYS A 108 4.91 13.44 1.55
N PRO A 109 5.85 14.31 2.00
CA PRO A 109 6.68 15.08 1.07
C PRO A 109 7.96 14.35 0.64
N ARG A 110 8.21 13.16 1.16
CA ARG A 110 9.47 12.47 0.93
C ARG A 110 9.42 11.57 -0.28
N SER A 111 10.56 11.45 -0.96
CA SER A 111 10.72 10.55 -2.08
C SER A 111 11.12 9.15 -1.63
N GLU A 112 10.68 8.16 -2.40
CA GLU A 112 11.08 6.78 -2.22
C GLU A 112 11.93 6.37 -3.40
N VAL A 113 13.18 6.02 -3.14
CA VAL A 113 14.10 5.55 -4.18
C VAL A 113 14.29 4.05 -4.01
N SER A 114 13.85 3.29 -5.02
CA SER A 114 13.96 1.82 -5.01
C SER A 114 14.72 1.33 -6.20
#